data_6abb1c948c351f3c25c89de9b6774bca
#
_entry.id   6abb1c948c351f3c25c89de9b6774bca
#
_cell.length_a   1.000
_cell.length_b   1.000
_cell.length_c   1.000
_cell.angle_alpha   90.00
_cell.angle_beta   90.00
_cell.angle_gamma   90.00
#
_symmetry.space_group_name_H-M   'P 1'
#
loop_
_entity.id
_entity.type
_entity.pdbx_description
1 polymer ?
#
loop_
_entity_poly.entity_id
_entity_poly.type
_entity_poly.pdbx_seq_one_letter_code
_entity_poly.pdbx_strand_id
1 'polypeptide(L)'
;MMMKRIIKGVVWLLLLLPLVAVAQNIPPRPNPPRLVNDIAGVLSAEQENMLERKLIAYDDSTSNQIAVVLISSLNEYPIEEYALKLFRDWQIGNKTTNNGILVLAAIDDRKIRIEVGYGLEGAVPDITANTIITNDIVPSFRSDDYYEGLNKATNSIIAAAAGEYKAPAGYSDRGRKGRRIPLGVIIAIIIIFIIFSKRNRGGGGGFMSRRGFGPIFFPTGGGGWGGGGWSGGGGGWSGGGGFGGFGGGSSGGGGASGSW
;
A
#
# COMPACT_ATOMS: atom_id res chain seq x y z
N MET A 1 53.13 0.31 23.93
CA MET A 1 52.02 0.22 24.89
C MET A 1 51.01 1.42 24.76
N MET A 2 51.50 2.64 24.51
CA MET A 2 50.74 3.86 24.38
C MET A 2 49.73 3.88 23.21
N MET A 3 50.10 3.37 22.04
CA MET A 3 49.28 3.35 20.82
C MET A 3 48.02 2.49 20.97
N LYS A 4 48.08 1.34 21.67
CA LYS A 4 46.90 0.48 21.98
C LYS A 4 45.89 1.16 22.92
N ARG A 5 46.34 2.04 23.82
CA ARG A 5 45.48 2.83 24.71
C ARG A 5 44.76 3.94 23.97
N ILE A 6 45.46 4.62 23.02
CA ILE A 6 44.89 5.65 22.15
C ILE A 6 43.81 5.06 21.24
N ILE A 7 44.06 3.91 20.60
CA ILE A 7 43.12 3.22 19.73
C ILE A 7 41.87 2.81 20.53
N LYS A 8 42.03 2.27 21.75
CA LYS A 8 40.87 1.94 22.61
C LYS A 8 40.06 3.20 22.98
N GLY A 9 40.72 4.32 23.29
CA GLY A 9 40.03 5.59 23.58
C GLY A 9 39.22 6.11 22.40
N VAL A 10 39.79 6.06 21.17
CA VAL A 10 39.09 6.47 19.95
C VAL A 10 37.91 5.55 19.61
N VAL A 11 38.04 4.25 19.82
CA VAL A 11 36.93 3.30 19.62
C VAL A 11 35.80 3.56 20.62
N TRP A 12 36.12 3.83 21.90
CA TRP A 12 35.11 4.22 22.89
C TRP A 12 34.47 5.56 22.60
N LEU A 13 35.20 6.53 22.06
CA LEU A 13 34.66 7.83 21.65
C LEU A 13 33.72 7.71 20.45
N LEU A 14 34.03 6.84 19.48
CA LEU A 14 33.16 6.54 18.34
C LEU A 14 31.87 5.79 18.75
N LEU A 15 31.93 4.94 19.78
CA LEU A 15 30.77 4.26 20.34
C LEU A 15 29.83 5.19 21.14
N LEU A 16 30.31 6.37 21.54
CA LEU A 16 29.52 7.39 22.25
C LEU A 16 28.87 8.43 21.31
N LEU A 17 29.08 8.33 19.97
CA LEU A 17 28.35 9.14 19.03
C LEU A 17 26.86 8.75 19.11
N PRO A 18 25.98 9.67 19.59
CA PRO A 18 24.54 9.38 19.60
C PRO A 18 24.11 9.18 18.15
N LEU A 19 23.57 8.02 17.85
CA LEU A 19 22.74 7.81 16.66
C LEU A 19 21.54 8.76 16.81
N VAL A 20 21.61 9.91 16.16
CA VAL A 20 20.48 10.81 16.04
C VAL A 20 19.46 10.08 15.16
N ALA A 21 18.56 9.33 15.79
CA ALA A 21 17.41 8.79 15.11
C ALA A 21 16.52 9.98 14.76
N VAL A 22 16.50 10.39 13.49
CA VAL A 22 15.53 11.37 13.00
C VAL A 22 14.19 10.65 13.01
N ALA A 23 13.36 10.94 14.00
CA ALA A 23 12.02 10.41 14.09
C ALA A 23 11.17 11.02 12.97
N GLN A 24 10.42 10.18 12.25
CA GLN A 24 9.43 10.65 11.27
C GLN A 24 8.40 11.54 11.98
N ASN A 25 8.26 12.77 11.52
CA ASN A 25 7.24 13.68 12.04
C ASN A 25 5.90 13.41 11.37
N ILE A 26 5.22 12.34 11.81
CA ILE A 26 3.85 12.04 11.39
C ILE A 26 2.91 13.01 12.09
N PRO A 27 2.00 13.70 11.39
CA PRO A 27 1.03 14.56 12.03
C PRO A 27 0.13 13.76 12.97
N PRO A 28 -0.23 14.34 14.13
CA PRO A 28 -1.12 13.67 15.07
C PRO A 28 -2.49 13.42 14.40
N ARG A 29 -3.18 12.38 14.87
CA ARG A 29 -4.56 12.12 14.44
C ARG A 29 -5.43 13.36 14.67
N PRO A 30 -6.24 13.78 13.66
CA PRO A 30 -7.04 14.99 13.78
C PRO A 30 -8.06 14.91 14.91
N ASN A 31 -8.24 16.01 15.60
CA ASN A 31 -9.25 16.15 16.65
C ASN A 31 -9.97 17.53 16.50
N PRO A 32 -11.25 17.58 16.09
CA PRO A 32 -12.16 16.46 15.82
C PRO A 32 -11.72 15.58 14.64
N PRO A 33 -12.16 14.30 14.61
CA PRO A 33 -11.82 13.38 13.51
C PRO A 33 -12.36 13.88 12.17
N ARG A 34 -11.54 13.80 11.11
CA ARG A 34 -11.89 14.13 9.73
C ARG A 34 -11.30 13.12 8.77
N LEU A 35 -12.00 12.86 7.68
CA LEU A 35 -11.51 12.03 6.58
C LEU A 35 -10.63 12.82 5.62
N VAL A 36 -10.88 14.12 5.45
CA VAL A 36 -10.07 15.00 4.61
C VAL A 36 -9.26 15.95 5.48
N ASN A 37 -7.95 15.91 5.33
CA ASN A 37 -7.00 16.67 6.13
C ASN A 37 -5.99 17.35 5.20
N ASP A 38 -6.25 18.59 4.86
CA ASP A 38 -5.36 19.41 4.04
C ASP A 38 -4.40 20.22 4.92
N ILE A 39 -3.26 19.61 5.26
CA ILE A 39 -2.20 20.27 6.04
C ILE A 39 -1.34 21.17 5.15
N ALA A 40 -1.31 20.89 3.84
CA ALA A 40 -0.58 21.68 2.85
C ALA A 40 -1.31 22.98 2.47
N GLY A 41 -2.63 23.07 2.73
CA GLY A 41 -3.42 24.25 2.45
C GLY A 41 -3.66 24.51 0.96
N VAL A 42 -3.77 23.44 0.16
CA VAL A 42 -3.95 23.55 -1.31
C VAL A 42 -5.41 23.46 -1.76
N LEU A 43 -6.32 23.09 -0.84
CA LEU A 43 -7.75 23.07 -1.08
C LEU A 43 -8.42 24.31 -0.46
N SER A 44 -9.49 24.79 -1.09
CA SER A 44 -10.37 25.73 -0.41
C SER A 44 -11.20 25.02 0.66
N ALA A 45 -11.65 25.75 1.67
CA ALA A 45 -12.51 25.21 2.72
C ALA A 45 -13.80 24.58 2.16
N GLU A 46 -14.32 25.10 1.04
CA GLU A 46 -15.49 24.55 0.36
C GLU A 46 -15.18 23.20 -0.30
N GLN A 47 -14.04 23.11 -1.01
CA GLN A 47 -13.56 21.87 -1.65
C GLN A 47 -13.31 20.78 -0.62
N GLU A 48 -12.64 21.12 0.49
CA GLU A 48 -12.39 20.22 1.60
C GLU A 48 -13.70 19.68 2.18
N ASN A 49 -14.67 20.54 2.45
CA ASN A 49 -15.97 20.16 2.96
C ASN A 49 -16.81 19.34 1.97
N MET A 50 -16.67 19.56 0.66
CA MET A 50 -17.36 18.74 -0.36
C MET A 50 -16.81 17.31 -0.37
N LEU A 51 -15.48 17.15 -0.37
CA LEU A 51 -14.85 15.84 -0.27
C LEU A 51 -15.20 15.13 1.05
N GLU A 52 -15.12 15.85 2.18
CA GLU A 52 -15.45 15.32 3.50
C GLU A 52 -16.86 14.73 3.54
N ARG A 53 -17.88 15.50 3.11
CA ARG A 53 -19.27 15.02 3.07
C ARG A 53 -19.44 13.80 2.18
N LYS A 54 -18.76 13.75 1.02
CA LYS A 54 -18.77 12.58 0.13
C LYS A 54 -18.23 11.34 0.81
N LEU A 55 -17.08 11.48 1.47
CA LEU A 55 -16.40 10.35 2.11
C LEU A 55 -17.12 9.88 3.38
N ILE A 56 -17.74 10.79 4.15
CA ILE A 56 -18.62 10.43 5.26
C ILE A 56 -19.82 9.63 4.75
N ALA A 57 -20.50 10.09 3.70
CA ALA A 57 -21.65 9.37 3.14
C ALA A 57 -21.26 7.96 2.64
N TYR A 58 -20.05 7.81 2.12
CA TYR A 58 -19.53 6.50 1.72
C TYR A 58 -19.23 5.60 2.92
N ASP A 59 -18.58 6.12 3.96
CA ASP A 59 -18.33 5.40 5.23
C ASP A 59 -19.66 4.95 5.86
N ASP A 60 -20.64 5.86 5.99
CA ASP A 60 -21.94 5.59 6.57
C ASP A 60 -22.70 4.46 5.83
N SER A 61 -22.54 4.39 4.49
CA SER A 61 -23.27 3.42 3.66
C SER A 61 -22.60 2.04 3.55
N THR A 62 -21.27 1.99 3.69
CA THR A 62 -20.49 0.78 3.41
C THR A 62 -19.60 0.33 4.56
N SER A 63 -19.40 1.20 5.54
CA SER A 63 -18.37 1.08 6.60
C SER A 63 -16.93 1.09 6.10
N ASN A 64 -16.68 1.34 4.81
CA ASN A 64 -15.33 1.49 4.25
C ASN A 64 -14.86 2.93 4.44
N GLN A 65 -13.66 3.11 4.96
CA GLN A 65 -13.11 4.42 5.25
C GLN A 65 -12.06 4.83 4.20
N ILE A 66 -12.26 5.99 3.58
CA ILE A 66 -11.25 6.60 2.71
C ILE A 66 -10.79 7.89 3.38
N ALA A 67 -9.51 7.95 3.76
CA ALA A 67 -8.88 9.15 4.28
C ALA A 67 -8.03 9.81 3.19
N VAL A 68 -8.11 11.13 3.11
CA VAL A 68 -7.30 11.97 2.23
C VAL A 68 -6.43 12.87 3.10
N VAL A 69 -5.12 12.81 2.89
CA VAL A 69 -4.15 13.60 3.66
C VAL A 69 -3.20 14.30 2.68
N LEU A 70 -3.17 15.62 2.74
CA LEU A 70 -2.28 16.45 1.95
C LEU A 70 -1.27 17.10 2.89
N ILE A 71 0.01 16.86 2.65
CA ILE A 71 1.14 17.42 3.40
C ILE A 71 2.03 18.23 2.48
N SER A 72 2.77 19.18 3.02
CA SER A 72 3.73 19.95 2.23
C SER A 72 4.87 19.06 1.74
N SER A 73 5.58 18.38 2.63
CA SER A 73 6.74 17.55 2.28
C SER A 73 6.87 16.32 3.15
N LEU A 74 7.51 15.29 2.59
CA LEU A 74 7.91 14.06 3.28
C LEU A 74 9.22 14.20 4.06
N ASN A 75 9.92 15.34 3.92
CA ASN A 75 11.25 15.56 4.52
C ASN A 75 12.23 14.41 4.22
N GLU A 76 12.35 14.05 2.93
CA GLU A 76 13.23 13.00 2.39
C GLU A 76 12.82 11.55 2.76
N TYR A 77 11.74 11.33 3.52
CA TYR A 77 11.26 9.98 3.79
C TYR A 77 10.65 9.32 2.54
N PRO A 78 10.80 8.00 2.38
CA PRO A 78 10.04 7.25 1.38
C PRO A 78 8.54 7.37 1.63
N ILE A 79 7.77 7.70 0.58
CA ILE A 79 6.32 7.90 0.72
C ILE A 79 5.61 6.63 1.17
N GLU A 80 6.12 5.46 0.81
CA GLU A 80 5.59 4.16 1.19
C GLU A 80 5.64 3.96 2.70
N GLU A 81 6.79 4.22 3.29
CA GLU A 81 6.99 4.08 4.74
C GLU A 81 6.19 5.13 5.51
N TYR A 82 6.15 6.36 4.98
CA TYR A 82 5.39 7.45 5.60
C TYR A 82 3.89 7.14 5.59
N ALA A 83 3.34 6.72 4.44
CA ALA A 83 1.92 6.39 4.30
C ALA A 83 1.52 5.20 5.18
N LEU A 84 2.33 4.13 5.20
CA LEU A 84 2.09 2.97 6.04
C LEU A 84 2.08 3.32 7.53
N LYS A 85 3.04 4.15 7.95
CA LYS A 85 3.11 4.61 9.34
C LYS A 85 1.93 5.51 9.69
N LEU A 86 1.59 6.49 8.84
CA LEU A 86 0.44 7.37 9.02
C LEU A 86 -0.86 6.56 9.11
N PHE A 87 -1.05 5.60 8.21
CA PHE A 87 -2.21 4.70 8.18
C PHE A 87 -2.40 3.98 9.52
N ARG A 88 -1.29 3.44 10.06
CA ARG A 88 -1.29 2.69 11.32
C ARG A 88 -1.44 3.59 12.54
N ASP A 89 -0.77 4.73 12.57
CA ASP A 89 -0.84 5.69 13.69
C ASP A 89 -2.25 6.30 13.81
N TRP A 90 -2.89 6.59 12.68
CA TRP A 90 -4.27 7.07 12.66
C TRP A 90 -5.30 5.94 12.76
N GLN A 91 -4.89 4.69 12.55
CA GLN A 91 -5.76 3.51 12.61
C GLN A 91 -6.91 3.58 11.59
N ILE A 92 -6.59 3.96 10.34
CA ILE A 92 -7.58 4.16 9.27
C ILE A 92 -8.29 2.83 8.94
N GLY A 93 -9.64 2.86 8.90
CA GLY A 93 -10.47 1.68 8.72
C GLY A 93 -10.93 1.05 10.03
N ASN A 94 -11.66 -0.04 9.94
CA ASN A 94 -12.18 -0.78 11.09
C ASN A 94 -11.21 -1.89 11.50
N LYS A 95 -11.05 -2.11 12.80
CA LYS A 95 -10.14 -3.12 13.37
C LYS A 95 -10.46 -4.56 12.92
N THR A 96 -11.73 -4.86 12.70
CA THR A 96 -12.16 -6.23 12.35
C THR A 96 -12.02 -6.50 10.86
N THR A 97 -12.36 -5.52 10.03
CA THR A 97 -12.43 -5.67 8.58
C THR A 97 -11.22 -5.10 7.86
N ASN A 98 -10.42 -4.24 8.50
CA ASN A 98 -9.26 -3.55 7.91
C ASN A 98 -9.58 -2.85 6.58
N ASN A 99 -10.77 -2.26 6.49
CA ASN A 99 -11.37 -1.70 5.28
C ASN A 99 -11.10 -0.19 5.13
N GLY A 100 -9.89 0.22 5.41
CA GLY A 100 -9.41 1.58 5.23
C GLY A 100 -8.63 1.76 3.93
N ILE A 101 -8.66 2.97 3.37
CA ILE A 101 -7.79 3.42 2.29
C ILE A 101 -7.28 4.81 2.65
N LEU A 102 -5.99 5.06 2.42
CA LEU A 102 -5.36 6.36 2.59
C LEU A 102 -4.88 6.86 1.23
N VAL A 103 -5.30 8.07 0.86
CA VAL A 103 -4.73 8.83 -0.26
C VAL A 103 -3.84 9.90 0.34
N LEU A 104 -2.53 9.73 0.23
CA LEU A 104 -1.52 10.66 0.74
C LEU A 104 -0.84 11.39 -0.41
N ALA A 105 -0.85 12.71 -0.39
CA ALA A 105 -0.07 13.52 -1.32
C ALA A 105 0.89 14.44 -0.59
N ALA A 106 2.14 14.47 -1.04
CA ALA A 106 3.18 15.40 -0.61
C ALA A 106 3.41 16.41 -1.74
N ILE A 107 2.93 17.63 -1.53
CA ILE A 107 2.76 18.61 -2.60
C ILE A 107 4.10 19.10 -3.14
N ASP A 108 5.01 19.52 -2.27
CA ASP A 108 6.33 20.05 -2.67
C ASP A 108 7.20 18.95 -3.30
N ASP A 109 7.05 17.69 -2.85
CA ASP A 109 7.78 16.54 -3.36
C ASP A 109 7.15 15.96 -4.65
N ARG A 110 5.94 16.41 -5.03
CA ARG A 110 5.14 15.89 -6.15
C ARG A 110 4.98 14.38 -6.10
N LYS A 111 4.70 13.86 -4.93
CA LYS A 111 4.54 12.42 -4.69
C LYS A 111 3.16 12.11 -4.15
N ILE A 112 2.57 11.04 -4.65
CA ILE A 112 1.26 10.54 -4.25
C ILE A 112 1.33 9.05 -3.93
N ARG A 113 0.57 8.62 -2.94
CA ARG A 113 0.39 7.21 -2.63
C ARG A 113 -1.07 6.93 -2.27
N ILE A 114 -1.55 5.80 -2.77
CA ILE A 114 -2.75 5.15 -2.28
C ILE A 114 -2.31 3.95 -1.48
N GLU A 115 -2.54 3.97 -0.17
CA GLU A 115 -2.27 2.86 0.75
C GLU A 115 -3.59 2.14 1.03
N VAL A 116 -3.62 0.82 0.89
CA VAL A 116 -4.83 0.01 0.98
C VAL A 116 -4.75 -0.90 2.20
N GLY A 117 -5.80 -0.90 3.02
CA GLY A 117 -5.95 -1.82 4.14
C GLY A 117 -6.24 -3.25 3.68
N TYR A 118 -5.83 -4.23 4.47
CA TYR A 118 -5.93 -5.66 4.14
C TYR A 118 -7.32 -6.09 3.64
N GLY A 119 -8.39 -5.53 4.19
CA GLY A 119 -9.76 -5.89 3.83
C GLY A 119 -10.20 -5.44 2.45
N LEU A 120 -9.49 -4.48 1.85
CA LEU A 120 -9.81 -3.92 0.53
C LEU A 120 -8.78 -4.26 -0.55
N GLU A 121 -7.68 -4.97 -0.25
CA GLU A 121 -6.67 -5.35 -1.23
C GLU A 121 -7.26 -6.18 -2.39
N GLY A 122 -8.27 -7.00 -2.12
CA GLY A 122 -8.97 -7.77 -3.15
C GLY A 122 -9.82 -6.92 -4.09
N ALA A 123 -10.36 -5.80 -3.59
CA ALA A 123 -11.21 -4.89 -4.37
C ALA A 123 -10.39 -3.78 -5.04
N VAL A 124 -9.37 -3.28 -4.35
CA VAL A 124 -8.45 -2.23 -4.83
C VAL A 124 -7.01 -2.76 -4.80
N PRO A 125 -6.66 -3.73 -5.66
CA PRO A 125 -5.29 -4.22 -5.75
C PRO A 125 -4.33 -3.14 -6.28
N ASP A 126 -3.03 -3.33 -6.08
CA ASP A 126 -1.96 -2.38 -6.44
C ASP A 126 -2.07 -1.88 -7.89
N ILE A 127 -2.45 -2.76 -8.82
CA ILE A 127 -2.65 -2.41 -10.22
C ILE A 127 -3.80 -1.42 -10.41
N THR A 128 -4.88 -1.56 -9.66
CA THR A 128 -6.01 -0.63 -9.67
C THR A 128 -5.63 0.70 -9.03
N ALA A 129 -4.95 0.69 -7.88
CA ALA A 129 -4.43 1.88 -7.22
C ALA A 129 -3.49 2.66 -8.15
N ASN A 130 -2.58 1.98 -8.85
CA ASN A 130 -1.68 2.58 -9.84
C ASN A 130 -2.43 3.20 -11.02
N THR A 131 -3.50 2.54 -11.49
CA THR A 131 -4.33 3.04 -12.57
C THR A 131 -5.05 4.33 -12.17
N ILE A 132 -5.60 4.37 -10.97
CA ILE A 132 -6.26 5.55 -10.39
C ILE A 132 -5.27 6.71 -10.27
N ILE A 133 -4.08 6.47 -9.75
CA ILE A 133 -3.02 7.49 -9.67
C ILE A 133 -2.72 8.06 -11.06
N THR A 134 -2.47 7.19 -12.03
CA THR A 134 -1.99 7.59 -13.36
C THR A 134 -3.05 8.32 -14.18
N ASN A 135 -4.33 7.90 -14.08
CA ASN A 135 -5.39 8.39 -14.95
C ASN A 135 -6.23 9.49 -14.31
N ASP A 136 -6.43 9.43 -12.99
CA ASP A 136 -7.34 10.34 -12.30
C ASP A 136 -6.59 11.46 -11.56
N ILE A 137 -5.48 11.13 -10.87
CA ILE A 137 -4.75 12.09 -10.04
C ILE A 137 -3.72 12.88 -10.84
N VAL A 138 -2.77 12.17 -11.46
CA VAL A 138 -1.59 12.79 -12.09
C VAL A 138 -1.95 13.85 -13.13
N PRO A 139 -2.93 13.67 -14.04
CA PRO A 139 -3.26 14.69 -15.03
C PRO A 139 -3.76 16.00 -14.39
N SER A 140 -4.61 15.91 -13.37
CA SER A 140 -5.16 17.07 -12.66
C SER A 140 -4.10 17.76 -11.78
N PHE A 141 -3.26 16.96 -11.08
CA PHE A 141 -2.20 17.49 -10.21
C PHE A 141 -1.09 18.22 -10.98
N ARG A 142 -0.84 17.82 -12.24
CA ARG A 142 0.10 18.56 -13.13
C ARG A 142 -0.37 19.95 -13.48
N SER A 143 -1.67 20.21 -13.42
CA SER A 143 -2.28 21.53 -13.63
C SER A 143 -2.66 22.20 -12.32
N ASP A 144 -2.12 21.74 -11.18
CA ASP A 144 -2.39 22.22 -9.83
C ASP A 144 -3.88 22.14 -9.42
N ASP A 145 -4.68 21.35 -10.16
CA ASP A 145 -6.09 21.09 -9.82
C ASP A 145 -6.20 19.88 -8.88
N TYR A 146 -5.79 20.10 -7.63
CA TYR A 146 -5.76 19.06 -6.59
C TYR A 146 -7.15 18.53 -6.26
N TYR A 147 -8.14 19.43 -6.20
CA TYR A 147 -9.52 19.01 -5.90
C TYR A 147 -10.08 18.04 -6.93
N GLU A 148 -9.96 18.37 -8.22
CA GLU A 148 -10.49 17.53 -9.29
C GLU A 148 -9.79 16.16 -9.32
N GLY A 149 -8.47 16.14 -9.14
CA GLY A 149 -7.71 14.90 -9.05
C GLY A 149 -8.16 13.99 -7.90
N LEU A 150 -8.35 14.57 -6.72
CA LEU A 150 -8.83 13.84 -5.53
C LEU A 150 -10.29 13.41 -5.69
N ASN A 151 -11.12 14.26 -6.29
CA ASN A 151 -12.53 13.95 -6.53
C ASN A 151 -12.69 12.78 -7.49
N LYS A 152 -11.94 12.73 -8.59
CA LYS A 152 -11.91 11.61 -9.53
C LYS A 152 -11.37 10.34 -8.86
N ALA A 153 -10.23 10.43 -8.19
CA ALA A 153 -9.61 9.31 -7.53
C ALA A 153 -10.53 8.65 -6.48
N THR A 154 -11.16 9.47 -5.64
CA THR A 154 -12.08 8.94 -4.62
C THR A 154 -13.32 8.31 -5.25
N ASN A 155 -13.84 8.82 -6.38
CA ASN A 155 -14.92 8.16 -7.13
C ASN A 155 -14.47 6.81 -7.68
N SER A 156 -13.28 6.73 -8.27
CA SER A 156 -12.71 5.48 -8.81
C SER A 156 -12.42 4.47 -7.70
N ILE A 157 -11.94 4.91 -6.54
CA ILE A 157 -11.74 4.04 -5.36
C ILE A 157 -13.09 3.48 -4.87
N ILE A 158 -14.13 4.32 -4.77
CA ILE A 158 -15.48 3.92 -4.39
C ILE A 158 -16.03 2.87 -5.37
N ALA A 159 -15.90 3.10 -6.67
CA ALA A 159 -16.33 2.17 -7.71
C ALA A 159 -15.54 0.85 -7.67
N ALA A 160 -14.24 0.90 -7.41
CA ALA A 160 -13.41 -0.29 -7.26
C ALA A 160 -13.83 -1.11 -6.04
N ALA A 161 -14.03 -0.47 -4.91
CA ALA A 161 -14.46 -1.13 -3.67
C ALA A 161 -15.87 -1.73 -3.78
N ALA A 162 -16.74 -1.16 -4.63
CA ALA A 162 -18.04 -1.74 -4.96
C ALA A 162 -17.96 -2.88 -6.00
N GLY A 163 -16.79 -3.15 -6.58
CA GLY A 163 -16.62 -4.12 -7.66
C GLY A 163 -17.08 -3.61 -9.04
N GLU A 164 -17.36 -2.34 -9.17
CA GLU A 164 -17.87 -1.71 -10.39
C GLU A 164 -16.77 -1.04 -11.23
N TYR A 165 -15.56 -0.95 -10.72
CA TYR A 165 -14.46 -0.29 -11.43
C TYR A 165 -14.06 -1.05 -12.69
N LYS A 166 -14.05 -0.36 -13.82
CA LYS A 166 -13.56 -0.86 -15.10
C LYS A 166 -12.29 -0.09 -15.49
N ALA A 167 -11.17 -0.79 -15.60
CA ALA A 167 -9.93 -0.19 -16.07
C ALA A 167 -10.12 0.39 -17.49
N PRO A 168 -9.50 1.54 -17.82
CA PRO A 168 -9.57 2.11 -19.16
C PRO A 168 -9.14 1.14 -20.26
N ALA A 169 -9.73 1.27 -21.45
CA ALA A 169 -9.41 0.42 -22.59
C ALA A 169 -7.90 0.45 -22.93
N GLY A 170 -7.30 -0.72 -23.11
CA GLY A 170 -5.87 -0.87 -23.42
C GLY A 170 -4.93 -0.83 -22.21
N TYR A 171 -5.45 -0.76 -20.99
CA TYR A 171 -4.60 -0.76 -19.78
C TYR A 171 -3.88 -2.10 -19.57
N SER A 172 -4.56 -3.22 -19.86
CA SER A 172 -3.99 -4.57 -19.80
C SER A 172 -2.83 -4.79 -20.78
N ASP A 173 -2.70 -3.96 -21.80
CA ASP A 173 -1.66 -4.10 -22.84
C ASP A 173 -0.37 -3.36 -22.49
N ARG A 174 -0.38 -2.45 -21.51
CA ARG A 174 0.81 -1.69 -21.08
C ARG A 174 1.88 -2.57 -20.44
N GLY A 175 1.50 -3.66 -19.77
CA GLY A 175 2.41 -4.65 -19.19
C GLY A 175 2.93 -5.69 -20.19
N ARG A 176 2.32 -5.83 -21.36
CA ARG A 176 2.69 -6.84 -22.36
C ARG A 176 3.79 -6.45 -23.34
N LYS A 177 4.38 -5.27 -23.23
CA LYS A 177 5.66 -4.96 -23.90
C LYS A 177 6.86 -5.61 -23.21
N GLY A 178 6.64 -6.66 -22.44
CA GLY A 178 7.67 -7.62 -22.06
C GLY A 178 8.28 -8.17 -23.34
N ARG A 179 9.55 -7.86 -23.56
CA ARG A 179 10.43 -8.36 -24.59
C ARG A 179 10.13 -9.85 -24.76
N ARG A 180 9.32 -10.22 -25.78
CA ARG A 180 9.13 -11.63 -26.15
C ARG A 180 10.51 -12.13 -26.50
N ILE A 181 11.12 -12.88 -25.61
CA ILE A 181 12.36 -13.58 -25.91
C ILE A 181 11.99 -14.53 -27.04
N PRO A 182 12.54 -14.39 -28.26
CA PRO A 182 12.20 -15.26 -29.36
C PRO A 182 12.43 -16.71 -28.92
N LEU A 183 11.48 -17.60 -29.23
CA LEU A 183 11.54 -19.01 -28.83
C LEU A 183 12.91 -19.63 -29.18
N GLY A 184 13.53 -19.17 -30.28
CA GLY A 184 14.87 -19.56 -30.70
C GLY A 184 15.96 -19.23 -29.67
N VAL A 185 15.84 -18.14 -28.95
CA VAL A 185 16.82 -17.79 -27.89
C VAL A 185 16.68 -18.73 -26.69
N ILE A 186 15.45 -19.11 -26.33
CA ILE A 186 15.20 -20.09 -25.25
C ILE A 186 15.77 -21.45 -25.66
N ILE A 187 15.52 -21.89 -26.91
CA ILE A 187 16.05 -23.16 -27.45
C ILE A 187 17.60 -23.12 -27.47
N ALA A 188 18.21 -22.01 -27.90
CA ALA A 188 19.65 -21.84 -27.91
C ALA A 188 20.26 -21.93 -26.47
N ILE A 189 19.62 -21.33 -25.47
CA ILE A 189 20.05 -21.41 -24.07
C ILE A 189 19.95 -22.85 -23.56
N ILE A 190 18.87 -23.58 -23.88
CA ILE A 190 18.70 -24.99 -23.52
C ILE A 190 19.77 -25.85 -24.17
N ILE A 191 20.07 -25.66 -25.46
CA ILE A 191 21.11 -26.40 -26.19
C ILE A 191 22.50 -26.14 -25.57
N ILE A 192 22.83 -24.89 -25.30
CA ILE A 192 24.06 -24.49 -24.61
C ILE A 192 24.16 -25.17 -23.24
N PHE A 193 23.08 -25.15 -22.45
CA PHE A 193 23.04 -25.82 -21.16
C PHE A 193 23.27 -27.32 -21.26
N ILE A 194 22.67 -28.01 -22.27
CA ILE A 194 22.86 -29.44 -22.50
C ILE A 194 24.31 -29.75 -22.91
N ILE A 195 24.92 -28.91 -23.78
CA ILE A 195 26.32 -29.07 -24.20
C ILE A 195 27.28 -28.91 -23.02
N PHE A 196 27.06 -27.89 -22.18
CA PHE A 196 27.88 -27.66 -20.99
C PHE A 196 27.67 -28.72 -19.91
N SER A 197 26.44 -29.21 -19.72
CA SER A 197 26.12 -30.31 -18.80
C SER A 197 26.77 -31.64 -19.21
N LYS A 198 26.90 -31.90 -20.53
CA LYS A 198 27.59 -33.13 -21.01
C LYS A 198 29.11 -33.03 -20.92
N ARG A 199 29.69 -31.83 -20.90
CA ARG A 199 31.15 -31.63 -20.84
C ARG A 199 31.73 -31.82 -19.43
N ASN A 200 30.88 -31.87 -18.42
CA ASN A 200 31.30 -32.02 -17.02
C ASN A 200 31.03 -33.43 -16.45
N ARG A 201 30.92 -34.45 -17.34
CA ARG A 201 30.86 -35.87 -16.92
C ARG A 201 32.26 -36.50 -16.91
N GLY A 202 33.05 -36.10 -15.95
CA GLY A 202 34.31 -36.75 -15.62
C GLY A 202 34.41 -36.86 -14.09
N GLY A 203 34.14 -38.04 -13.55
CA GLY A 203 34.69 -38.48 -12.28
C GLY A 203 33.82 -38.40 -11.03
N GLY A 204 33.30 -39.54 -10.57
CA GLY A 204 33.39 -39.87 -9.17
C GLY A 204 32.11 -39.87 -8.30
N GLY A 205 31.65 -41.05 -7.93
CA GLY A 205 31.16 -41.31 -6.58
C GLY A 205 29.64 -41.23 -6.37
N GLY A 206 28.99 -42.39 -6.35
CA GLY A 206 27.59 -42.58 -6.01
C GLY A 206 27.26 -42.27 -4.56
N PHE A 207 26.01 -41.86 -4.34
CA PHE A 207 25.20 -42.27 -3.21
C PHE A 207 23.74 -42.36 -3.67
N MET A 208 23.30 -43.59 -3.88
CA MET A 208 21.90 -43.94 -3.98
C MET A 208 21.30 -43.84 -2.57
N SER A 209 20.41 -42.90 -2.35
CA SER A 209 19.43 -42.96 -1.27
C SER A 209 18.05 -43.16 -1.90
N ARG A 210 17.59 -44.41 -1.79
CA ARG A 210 16.21 -44.81 -2.04
C ARG A 210 15.35 -44.23 -0.93
N ARG A 211 14.55 -43.19 -1.27
CA ARG A 211 13.26 -42.96 -0.63
C ARG A 211 12.36 -42.23 -1.58
N GLY A 212 11.23 -42.87 -1.88
CA GLY A 212 10.29 -42.52 -2.91
C GLY A 212 9.60 -41.17 -2.63
N PHE A 213 9.49 -40.38 -3.67
CA PHE A 213 8.54 -39.29 -3.75
C PHE A 213 7.17 -39.91 -4.07
N GLY A 214 6.30 -39.94 -3.09
CA GLY A 214 4.90 -40.21 -3.27
C GLY A 214 4.20 -38.91 -3.75
N PRO A 215 3.20 -39.02 -4.64
CA PRO A 215 2.45 -37.84 -5.10
C PRO A 215 1.64 -37.26 -3.95
N ILE A 216 1.77 -35.95 -3.72
CA ILE A 216 0.97 -35.21 -2.76
C ILE A 216 -0.41 -35.01 -3.35
N PHE A 217 -1.38 -35.80 -2.91
CA PHE A 217 -2.80 -35.57 -3.15
C PHE A 217 -3.26 -34.46 -2.21
N PHE A 218 -3.83 -33.39 -2.78
CA PHE A 218 -4.61 -32.42 -2.03
C PHE A 218 -6.03 -33.00 -1.83
N PRO A 219 -6.50 -33.17 -0.61
CA PRO A 219 -7.89 -33.56 -0.39
C PRO A 219 -8.76 -32.29 -0.49
N THR A 220 -9.56 -32.20 -1.55
CA THR A 220 -10.77 -31.41 -1.62
C THR A 220 -11.85 -32.16 -0.86
N GLY A 221 -12.40 -31.52 0.17
CA GLY A 221 -13.58 -31.96 0.90
C GLY A 221 -13.64 -31.14 2.18
N GLY A 222 -14.59 -30.28 2.43
CA GLY A 222 -16.02 -30.52 2.39
C GLY A 222 -16.53 -30.53 3.79
N GLY A 223 -17.25 -29.45 4.20
CA GLY A 223 -18.31 -29.55 5.19
C GLY A 223 -17.93 -29.35 6.66
N GLY A 224 -18.58 -28.36 7.29
CA GLY A 224 -18.67 -28.33 8.73
C GLY A 224 -19.23 -27.00 9.26
N TRP A 225 -20.50 -26.97 9.43
CA TRP A 225 -21.37 -26.01 10.11
C TRP A 225 -20.98 -25.83 11.60
N GLY A 226 -21.20 -24.62 12.10
CA GLY A 226 -21.28 -24.25 13.50
C GLY A 226 -21.04 -22.75 13.60
N GLY A 227 -21.94 -21.85 13.78
CA GLY A 227 -23.01 -21.82 14.75
C GLY A 227 -22.62 -20.94 15.91
N GLY A 228 -23.17 -19.68 15.95
CA GLY A 228 -23.40 -19.02 17.21
C GLY A 228 -22.53 -17.81 17.56
N GLY A 229 -23.20 -16.66 17.70
CA GLY A 229 -22.71 -15.59 18.54
C GLY A 229 -23.03 -14.18 18.03
N TRP A 230 -24.29 -13.82 17.98
CA TRP A 230 -24.71 -12.42 17.95
C TRP A 230 -24.44 -11.81 19.33
N SER A 231 -23.52 -10.88 19.38
CA SER A 231 -23.42 -9.92 20.47
C SER A 231 -23.64 -8.54 19.88
N GLY A 232 -24.86 -8.04 20.02
CA GLY A 232 -25.22 -6.68 19.68
C GLY A 232 -24.57 -5.72 20.66
N GLY A 233 -23.71 -4.83 20.14
CA GLY A 233 -23.26 -3.62 20.81
C GLY A 233 -23.98 -2.44 20.18
N GLY A 234 -25.02 -1.91 20.85
CA GLY A 234 -25.74 -0.73 20.44
C GLY A 234 -24.81 0.49 20.47
N GLY A 235 -24.52 1.03 19.30
CA GLY A 235 -23.94 2.36 19.13
C GLY A 235 -25.06 3.38 18.99
N GLY A 236 -25.20 4.24 19.99
CA GLY A 236 -26.20 5.29 20.01
C GLY A 236 -26.08 6.23 18.83
N TRP A 237 -27.18 6.46 18.17
CA TRP A 237 -27.37 7.55 17.20
C TRP A 237 -27.38 8.87 17.98
N SER A 238 -26.30 9.61 17.86
CA SER A 238 -26.23 11.02 18.24
C SER A 238 -26.16 11.83 16.95
N GLY A 239 -27.25 12.50 16.63
CA GLY A 239 -27.40 13.32 15.44
C GLY A 239 -26.46 14.52 15.46
N GLY A 240 -25.63 14.60 14.43
CA GLY A 240 -24.74 15.70 14.11
C GLY A 240 -23.73 15.16 13.12
N GLY A 241 -23.95 15.38 11.79
CA GLY A 241 -23.24 14.73 10.68
C GLY A 241 -21.74 15.00 10.61
N GLY A 242 -20.96 14.44 11.53
CA GLY A 242 -19.53 14.43 11.52
C GLY A 242 -18.98 13.00 11.48
N PHE A 243 -17.80 12.81 10.91
CA PHE A 243 -17.09 11.54 10.90
C PHE A 243 -16.84 11.03 12.34
N GLY A 244 -17.29 9.78 12.60
CA GLY A 244 -17.24 9.17 13.94
C GLY A 244 -15.83 8.78 14.42
N GLY A 245 -14.83 8.91 13.54
CA GLY A 245 -13.43 8.57 13.82
C GLY A 245 -12.96 7.25 13.21
N PHE A 246 -11.66 7.09 13.11
CA PHE A 246 -11.03 5.86 12.62
C PHE A 246 -11.16 4.72 13.63
N GLY A 247 -11.40 3.52 13.12
CA GLY A 247 -11.83 2.35 13.90
C GLY A 247 -10.77 1.30 14.20
N GLY A 248 -9.49 1.55 13.91
CA GLY A 248 -8.40 0.63 14.26
C GLY A 248 -7.94 -0.30 13.14
N GLY A 249 -8.16 0.07 11.88
CA GLY A 249 -7.72 -0.69 10.71
C GLY A 249 -6.20 -0.77 10.56
N SER A 250 -5.72 -1.73 9.77
CA SER A 250 -4.30 -1.95 9.48
C SER A 250 -4.07 -2.24 8.00
N SER A 251 -2.87 -1.87 7.52
CA SER A 251 -2.36 -2.17 6.18
C SER A 251 -1.02 -2.88 6.29
N GLY A 252 -0.70 -3.67 5.25
CA GLY A 252 0.58 -4.35 5.05
C GLY A 252 1.54 -3.61 4.11
N GLY A 253 1.14 -2.45 3.59
CA GLY A 253 1.89 -1.73 2.56
C GLY A 253 1.37 -1.98 1.15
N GLY A 254 0.17 -2.59 1.01
CA GLY A 254 -0.51 -2.70 -0.28
C GLY A 254 -0.91 -1.34 -0.84
N GLY A 255 -1.01 -1.24 -2.18
CA GLY A 255 -1.34 0.01 -2.86
C GLY A 255 -0.30 0.43 -3.91
N ALA A 256 -0.29 1.69 -4.29
CA ALA A 256 0.62 2.18 -5.31
C ALA A 256 1.09 3.61 -5.01
N SER A 257 2.27 3.94 -5.52
CA SER A 257 2.85 5.29 -5.48
C SER A 257 3.01 5.86 -6.89
N GLY A 258 3.03 7.18 -7.00
CA GLY A 258 3.28 7.89 -8.25
C GLY A 258 3.86 9.28 -8.00
N SER A 259 4.14 9.97 -9.10
CA SER A 259 4.61 11.37 -9.10
C SER A 259 4.00 12.11 -10.28
N TRP A 260 3.90 13.44 -10.16
CA TRP A 260 3.35 14.31 -11.19
C TRP A 260 4.26 15.47 -11.56
#